data_024c3619eadaf8a1d79b2a4b69cb9b9d
#
_entry.id   024c3619eadaf8a1d79b2a4b69cb9b9d
#
_cell.length_a   1.000
_cell.length_b   1.000
_cell.length_c   1.000
_cell.angle_alpha   90.00
_cell.angle_beta   90.00
_cell.angle_gamma   90.00
#
_symmetry.space_group_name_H-M   'P 1'
#
loop_
_entity.id
_entity.type
_entity.pdbx_description
1 polymer ?
#
loop_
_entity_poly.entity_id
_entity_poly.type
_entity_poly.pdbx_seq_one_letter_code
_entity_poly.pdbx_strand_id
1 'polypeptide(L)'
;MKKNIALKVLVCFLIILSFLGIINAQTPKLFLADFNKVAGVKKSAVTNKDIQKQIALLQKNADQILDKQIVSVVEKQFATPCGNKHEYMSLASYYWPDPSKPDGLPYIRKDGQRNPDNDKITDHKGFDDLIKYVTTLSWAYYFTNDEKYAAKGVSLLRFWCIDTATYMLPNLNHAQIIMGTDTGRGIGIIDVHMIPNMLDGISILESSASMSKADAKAIHQWFDQFLAWLQTSVNGKQEFATKNNHKTYYETLVASIALFCGKQDVAKQVFTNAKTLMASQFEPDGKLPLELERTNAFSYTSFCLKAWSMLSTMAEKVNLDLWHFQTNDGRSIQKGFEYIMPYALAEKKWEYQQIGPINLKELSQALLFTKGKLVIPEYNNNASKFS
;
A
#
# COMPACT_ATOMS: atom_id res chain seq x y z
N MET A 1 -31.54 -53.72 -26.88
CA MET A 1 -30.90 -52.49 -27.30
C MET A 1 -31.19 -51.28 -26.40
N LYS A 2 -32.38 -51.07 -25.84
CA LYS A 2 -32.75 -49.89 -25.04
C LYS A 2 -32.04 -49.77 -23.64
N LYS A 3 -31.65 -50.87 -22.99
CA LYS A 3 -30.95 -50.85 -21.68
C LYS A 3 -29.49 -50.35 -21.75
N ASN A 4 -28.78 -50.55 -22.89
CA ASN A 4 -27.39 -50.13 -23.03
C ASN A 4 -27.22 -48.64 -23.36
N ILE A 5 -28.29 -47.98 -23.85
CA ILE A 5 -28.26 -46.55 -24.15
C ILE A 5 -28.44 -45.75 -22.85
N ALA A 6 -29.35 -46.17 -21.96
CA ALA A 6 -29.57 -45.49 -20.66
C ALA A 6 -28.32 -45.55 -19.74
N LEU A 7 -27.58 -46.68 -19.78
CA LEU A 7 -26.34 -46.81 -18.99
C LEU A 7 -25.20 -45.95 -19.53
N LYS A 8 -25.07 -45.80 -20.87
CA LYS A 8 -24.07 -44.93 -21.48
C LYS A 8 -24.35 -43.41 -21.23
N VAL A 9 -25.62 -43.03 -21.25
CA VAL A 9 -26.02 -41.62 -20.93
C VAL A 9 -25.78 -41.33 -19.45
N LEU A 10 -26.06 -42.28 -18.54
CA LEU A 10 -25.80 -42.12 -17.10
C LEU A 10 -24.29 -42.03 -16.80
N VAL A 11 -23.45 -42.80 -17.46
CA VAL A 11 -21.99 -42.76 -17.31
C VAL A 11 -21.41 -41.46 -17.87
N CYS A 12 -21.92 -40.94 -18.99
CA CYS A 12 -21.52 -39.62 -19.51
C CYS A 12 -21.96 -38.47 -18.59
N PHE A 13 -23.13 -38.59 -17.96
CA PHE A 13 -23.59 -37.57 -16.98
C PHE A 13 -22.77 -37.61 -15.67
N LEU A 14 -22.35 -38.78 -15.21
CA LEU A 14 -21.46 -38.92 -14.04
C LEU A 14 -20.02 -38.47 -14.33
N ILE A 15 -19.52 -38.61 -15.54
CA ILE A 15 -18.21 -38.13 -15.97
C ILE A 15 -18.23 -36.57 -16.11
N ILE A 16 -19.32 -35.96 -16.56
CA ILE A 16 -19.47 -34.51 -16.65
C ILE A 16 -19.60 -33.91 -15.25
N LEU A 17 -20.23 -34.58 -14.29
CA LEU A 17 -20.32 -34.16 -12.90
C LEU A 17 -18.99 -34.27 -12.12
N SER A 18 -18.09 -35.20 -12.54
CA SER A 18 -16.76 -35.31 -11.92
C SER A 18 -15.73 -34.29 -12.44
N PHE A 19 -16.03 -33.54 -13.51
CA PHE A 19 -15.24 -32.43 -14.01
C PHE A 19 -15.71 -31.05 -13.51
N LEU A 20 -16.83 -30.98 -12.83
CA LEU A 20 -17.14 -29.85 -11.96
C LEU A 20 -16.36 -30.03 -10.65
N GLY A 21 -15.03 -30.02 -10.75
CA GLY A 21 -14.17 -29.78 -9.60
C GLY A 21 -14.68 -28.50 -8.94
N ILE A 22 -15.29 -28.62 -7.77
CA ILE A 22 -15.52 -27.51 -6.87
C ILE A 22 -14.12 -26.94 -6.67
N ILE A 23 -13.77 -25.92 -7.47
CA ILE A 23 -12.67 -25.03 -7.11
C ILE A 23 -13.15 -24.43 -5.80
N ASN A 24 -12.73 -25.01 -4.69
CA ASN A 24 -12.81 -24.37 -3.39
C ASN A 24 -11.96 -23.11 -3.53
N ALA A 25 -12.56 -22.05 -4.04
CA ALA A 25 -11.92 -20.75 -4.11
C ALA A 25 -11.53 -20.41 -2.68
N GLN A 26 -10.26 -20.51 -2.38
CA GLN A 26 -9.74 -20.17 -1.05
C GLN A 26 -10.14 -18.74 -0.75
N THR A 27 -10.80 -18.52 0.40
CA THR A 27 -11.16 -17.18 0.83
C THR A 27 -9.92 -16.28 0.90
N PRO A 28 -9.89 -15.15 0.17
CA PRO A 28 -8.72 -14.26 0.16
C PRO A 28 -8.38 -13.78 1.58
N LYS A 29 -7.11 -13.84 1.94
CA LYS A 29 -6.62 -13.25 3.19
C LYS A 29 -6.39 -11.76 2.97
N LEU A 30 -7.28 -10.93 3.46
CA LEU A 30 -7.17 -9.48 3.37
C LEU A 30 -6.55 -8.92 4.65
N PHE A 31 -5.62 -7.99 4.49
CA PHE A 31 -4.85 -7.39 5.59
C PHE A 31 -5.38 -6.02 5.99
N LEU A 32 -5.74 -5.20 5.00
CA LEU A 32 -6.34 -3.88 5.21
C LEU A 32 -7.86 -3.92 5.13
N ALA A 33 -8.42 -4.71 4.21
CA ALA A 33 -9.86 -4.86 4.11
C ALA A 33 -10.40 -5.94 5.06
N ASP A 34 -11.66 -5.79 5.43
CA ASP A 34 -12.43 -6.82 6.14
C ASP A 34 -13.20 -7.66 5.12
N PHE A 35 -12.82 -8.93 4.97
CA PHE A 35 -13.43 -9.82 3.99
C PHE A 35 -14.96 -9.93 4.16
N ASN A 36 -15.46 -10.03 5.38
CA ASN A 36 -16.91 -10.16 5.63
C ASN A 36 -17.67 -8.91 5.20
N LYS A 37 -17.11 -7.72 5.46
CA LYS A 37 -17.69 -6.45 5.00
C LYS A 37 -17.68 -6.37 3.48
N VAL A 38 -16.57 -6.72 2.84
CA VAL A 38 -16.44 -6.71 1.36
C VAL A 38 -17.39 -7.73 0.71
N ALA A 39 -17.51 -8.93 1.27
CA ALA A 39 -18.47 -9.95 0.82
C ALA A 39 -19.92 -9.45 0.99
N GLY A 40 -20.22 -8.76 2.07
CA GLY A 40 -21.51 -8.10 2.30
C GLY A 40 -21.80 -7.03 1.23
N VAL A 41 -20.83 -6.21 0.86
CA VAL A 41 -20.96 -5.21 -0.21
C VAL A 41 -21.24 -5.92 -1.55
N LYS A 42 -20.50 -6.98 -1.89
CA LYS A 42 -20.71 -7.76 -3.13
C LYS A 42 -22.11 -8.35 -3.17
N LYS A 43 -22.61 -8.90 -2.06
CA LYS A 43 -23.98 -9.42 -1.96
C LYS A 43 -25.00 -8.31 -2.14
N SER A 44 -24.82 -7.16 -1.51
CA SER A 44 -25.74 -6.02 -1.59
C SER A 44 -25.76 -5.37 -2.97
N ALA A 45 -24.72 -5.55 -3.77
CA ALA A 45 -24.65 -5.04 -5.14
C ALA A 45 -25.77 -5.58 -6.05
N VAL A 46 -26.37 -6.74 -5.73
CA VAL A 46 -27.49 -7.30 -6.50
C VAL A 46 -28.70 -6.38 -6.55
N THR A 47 -28.98 -5.63 -5.46
CA THR A 47 -30.18 -4.78 -5.35
C THR A 47 -29.86 -3.30 -5.12
N ASN A 48 -28.66 -2.96 -4.66
CA ASN A 48 -28.31 -1.58 -4.31
C ASN A 48 -27.69 -0.85 -5.51
N LYS A 49 -28.46 0.10 -6.08
CA LYS A 49 -28.06 0.89 -7.25
C LYS A 49 -26.81 1.73 -7.05
N ASP A 50 -26.54 2.22 -5.84
CA ASP A 50 -25.37 3.05 -5.60
C ASP A 50 -24.10 2.19 -5.53
N ILE A 51 -24.18 1.00 -4.96
CA ILE A 51 -23.08 0.02 -5.03
C ILE A 51 -22.84 -0.41 -6.48
N GLN A 52 -23.91 -0.64 -7.27
CA GLN A 52 -23.77 -0.96 -8.71
C GLN A 52 -23.03 0.14 -9.46
N LYS A 53 -23.35 1.43 -9.21
CA LYS A 53 -22.64 2.56 -9.82
C LYS A 53 -21.15 2.58 -9.44
N GLN A 54 -20.81 2.31 -8.17
CA GLN A 54 -19.42 2.25 -7.72
C GLN A 54 -18.66 1.10 -8.39
N ILE A 55 -19.28 -0.07 -8.52
CA ILE A 55 -18.69 -1.20 -9.24
C ILE A 55 -18.51 -0.88 -10.73
N ALA A 56 -19.48 -0.24 -11.36
CA ALA A 56 -19.38 0.18 -12.76
C ALA A 56 -18.23 1.20 -12.97
N LEU A 57 -18.02 2.13 -12.01
CA LEU A 57 -16.89 3.05 -12.05
C LEU A 57 -15.56 2.30 -11.88
N LEU A 58 -15.50 1.33 -10.96
CA LEU A 58 -14.32 0.48 -10.78
C LEU A 58 -14.01 -0.30 -12.05
N GLN A 59 -15.02 -0.91 -12.72
CA GLN A 59 -14.86 -1.60 -13.99
C GLN A 59 -14.33 -0.67 -15.07
N LYS A 60 -14.92 0.53 -15.22
CA LYS A 60 -14.44 1.54 -16.17
C LYS A 60 -12.97 1.89 -15.95
N ASN A 61 -12.55 2.05 -14.70
CA ASN A 61 -11.15 2.32 -14.34
C ASN A 61 -10.25 1.11 -14.67
N ALA A 62 -10.72 -0.11 -14.39
CA ALA A 62 -9.99 -1.33 -14.70
C ALA A 62 -9.86 -1.57 -16.22
N ASP A 63 -10.91 -1.31 -16.99
CA ASP A 63 -10.87 -1.42 -18.45
C ASP A 63 -9.81 -0.50 -19.06
N GLN A 64 -9.63 0.71 -18.51
CA GLN A 64 -8.57 1.63 -18.94
C GLN A 64 -7.14 1.13 -18.69
N ILE A 65 -6.99 0.11 -17.82
CA ILE A 65 -5.68 -0.46 -17.45
C ILE A 65 -5.34 -1.68 -18.34
N LEU A 66 -6.31 -2.32 -18.96
CA LEU A 66 -6.09 -3.57 -19.70
C LEU A 66 -4.99 -3.45 -20.77
N ASP A 67 -4.93 -2.33 -21.48
CA ASP A 67 -3.93 -2.06 -22.50
C ASP A 67 -2.70 -1.27 -21.99
N LYS A 68 -2.66 -0.93 -20.69
CA LYS A 68 -1.52 -0.21 -20.14
C LYS A 68 -0.34 -1.15 -19.91
N GLN A 69 0.86 -0.62 -20.10
CA GLN A 69 2.12 -1.22 -19.69
C GLN A 69 2.69 -0.42 -18.52
N ILE A 70 3.46 -1.07 -17.68
CA ILE A 70 4.30 -0.40 -16.68
C ILE A 70 5.72 -0.39 -17.17
N VAL A 71 6.48 0.63 -16.76
CA VAL A 71 7.90 0.73 -17.11
C VAL A 71 8.69 -0.15 -16.17
N SER A 72 9.57 -1.00 -16.71
CA SER A 72 10.46 -1.84 -15.90
C SER A 72 11.65 -1.02 -15.36
N VAL A 73 12.20 -1.48 -14.24
CA VAL A 73 13.44 -0.92 -13.69
C VAL A 73 14.63 -1.05 -14.66
N VAL A 74 14.61 -2.02 -15.59
CA VAL A 74 15.69 -2.22 -16.57
C VAL A 74 15.67 -1.20 -17.71
N GLU A 75 14.55 -0.47 -17.87
CA GLU A 75 14.36 0.51 -18.95
C GLU A 75 14.89 1.90 -18.61
N LYS A 76 15.27 2.15 -17.36
CA LYS A 76 15.81 3.46 -16.95
C LYS A 76 17.06 3.83 -17.75
N GLN A 77 17.17 5.11 -18.11
CA GLN A 77 18.29 5.65 -18.88
C GLN A 77 19.55 5.88 -18.03
N PHE A 78 19.42 5.83 -16.71
CA PHE A 78 20.50 6.07 -15.76
C PHE A 78 21.13 4.75 -15.31
N ALA A 79 22.44 4.72 -15.23
CA ALA A 79 23.14 3.60 -14.61
C ALA A 79 22.93 3.64 -13.09
N THR A 80 22.57 2.50 -12.51
CA THR A 80 22.58 2.36 -11.05
C THR A 80 24.02 2.43 -10.53
N PRO A 81 24.25 2.90 -9.30
CA PRO A 81 25.59 2.96 -8.73
C PRO A 81 26.36 1.62 -8.73
N CYS A 82 25.65 0.50 -8.64
CA CYS A 82 26.23 -0.85 -8.70
C CYS A 82 26.31 -1.43 -10.13
N GLY A 83 25.81 -0.73 -11.15
CA GLY A 83 25.78 -1.19 -12.55
C GLY A 83 24.71 -2.23 -12.88
N ASN A 84 23.91 -2.72 -11.91
CA ASN A 84 22.86 -3.70 -12.15
C ASN A 84 21.54 -3.01 -12.49
N LYS A 85 21.02 -3.19 -13.70
CA LYS A 85 19.78 -2.56 -14.16
C LYS A 85 18.51 -3.04 -13.42
N HIS A 86 18.54 -4.21 -12.80
CA HIS A 86 17.44 -4.76 -12.02
C HIS A 86 17.27 -4.11 -10.64
N GLU A 87 18.24 -3.32 -10.19
CA GLU A 87 18.13 -2.53 -8.97
C GLU A 87 17.16 -1.36 -9.16
N TYR A 88 16.32 -1.13 -8.16
CA TYR A 88 15.48 0.06 -8.07
C TYR A 88 16.36 1.30 -7.82
N MET A 89 16.02 2.40 -8.48
CA MET A 89 16.68 3.69 -8.30
C MET A 89 15.65 4.81 -8.27
N SER A 90 15.82 5.78 -7.38
CA SER A 90 15.07 7.03 -7.38
C SER A 90 15.92 8.19 -6.87
N LEU A 91 15.51 9.43 -7.14
CA LEU A 91 16.15 10.62 -6.59
C LEU A 91 15.39 11.14 -5.37
N ALA A 92 16.11 11.78 -4.46
CA ALA A 92 15.54 12.44 -3.29
C ALA A 92 14.64 13.61 -3.71
N SER A 93 13.33 13.51 -3.42
CA SER A 93 12.30 14.37 -3.99
C SER A 93 12.49 15.87 -3.73
N TYR A 94 13.08 16.24 -2.60
CA TYR A 94 13.23 17.62 -2.17
C TYR A 94 14.66 18.15 -2.30
N TYR A 95 15.49 17.49 -3.11
CA TYR A 95 16.87 17.90 -3.34
C TYR A 95 17.04 18.46 -4.75
N TRP A 96 17.75 19.57 -4.83
CA TRP A 96 17.92 20.39 -6.03
C TRP A 96 19.39 20.65 -6.29
N PRO A 97 19.79 20.83 -7.55
CA PRO A 97 21.14 21.30 -7.84
C PRO A 97 21.49 22.54 -7.02
N ASP A 98 22.71 22.60 -6.49
CA ASP A 98 23.22 23.78 -5.80
C ASP A 98 23.55 24.87 -6.82
N PRO A 99 22.84 26.03 -6.85
CA PRO A 99 23.07 27.07 -7.83
C PRO A 99 24.43 27.79 -7.66
N SER A 100 25.10 27.59 -6.52
CA SER A 100 26.42 28.15 -6.24
C SER A 100 27.56 27.30 -6.84
N LYS A 101 27.28 26.13 -7.39
CA LYS A 101 28.26 25.20 -7.93
C LYS A 101 28.09 25.05 -9.45
N PRO A 102 29.22 25.01 -10.22
CA PRO A 102 29.16 24.88 -11.67
C PRO A 102 28.47 23.59 -12.17
N ASP A 103 28.61 22.51 -11.41
CA ASP A 103 28.02 21.19 -11.68
C ASP A 103 26.73 20.93 -10.90
N GLY A 104 26.32 21.86 -10.02
CA GLY A 104 25.17 21.76 -9.16
C GLY A 104 25.31 20.75 -8.01
N LEU A 105 26.54 20.22 -7.76
CA LEU A 105 26.79 19.17 -6.78
C LEU A 105 27.53 19.69 -5.53
N PRO A 106 27.24 19.10 -4.34
CA PRO A 106 26.11 18.19 -4.05
C PRO A 106 24.77 18.91 -4.08
N TYR A 107 23.67 18.16 -4.33
CA TYR A 107 22.32 18.72 -4.27
C TYR A 107 21.99 19.23 -2.86
N ILE A 108 21.24 20.33 -2.79
CA ILE A 108 20.78 20.98 -1.55
C ILE A 108 19.30 20.73 -1.28
N ARG A 109 18.90 20.64 -0.02
CA ARG A 109 17.52 20.35 0.40
C ARG A 109 16.63 21.60 0.33
N LYS A 110 15.45 21.46 -0.26
CA LYS A 110 14.34 22.43 -0.22
C LYS A 110 13.08 21.71 0.21
N ASP A 111 12.82 21.62 1.52
CA ASP A 111 11.74 20.82 2.08
C ASP A 111 10.37 21.17 1.48
N GLY A 112 9.59 20.15 1.13
CA GLY A 112 8.27 20.31 0.52
C GLY A 112 8.25 20.75 -0.94
N GLN A 113 9.41 21.09 -1.55
CA GLN A 113 9.53 21.50 -2.94
C GLN A 113 10.08 20.34 -3.80
N ARG A 114 9.17 19.66 -4.51
CA ARG A 114 9.57 18.53 -5.35
C ARG A 114 10.38 18.98 -6.55
N ASN A 115 11.54 18.36 -6.74
CA ASN A 115 12.36 18.57 -7.94
C ASN A 115 11.79 17.75 -9.11
N PRO A 116 11.45 18.38 -10.26
CA PRO A 116 10.93 17.67 -11.44
C PRO A 116 11.94 16.68 -12.04
N ASP A 117 13.23 16.81 -11.78
CA ASP A 117 14.25 15.86 -12.24
C ASP A 117 14.04 14.45 -11.72
N ASN A 118 13.26 14.28 -10.63
CA ASN A 118 12.87 12.97 -10.15
C ASN A 118 12.12 12.13 -11.20
N ASP A 119 11.38 12.78 -12.11
CA ASP A 119 10.62 12.10 -13.15
C ASP A 119 11.51 11.54 -14.29
N LYS A 120 12.79 11.90 -14.32
CA LYS A 120 13.75 11.37 -15.27
C LYS A 120 14.12 9.90 -14.97
N ILE A 121 13.96 9.47 -13.69
CA ILE A 121 14.14 8.07 -13.28
C ILE A 121 12.74 7.46 -13.10
N THR A 122 12.42 6.49 -13.93
CA THR A 122 11.06 5.98 -14.08
C THR A 122 10.68 4.87 -13.10
N ASP A 123 11.60 4.37 -12.30
CA ASP A 123 11.40 3.20 -11.43
C ASP A 123 10.30 3.44 -10.38
N HIS A 124 10.30 4.62 -9.74
CA HIS A 124 9.25 4.98 -8.78
C HIS A 124 7.87 5.00 -9.44
N LYS A 125 7.77 5.63 -10.63
CA LYS A 125 6.52 5.64 -11.39
C LYS A 125 6.08 4.23 -11.81
N GLY A 126 7.01 3.39 -12.25
CA GLY A 126 6.72 2.00 -12.62
C GLY A 126 6.16 1.21 -11.44
N PHE A 127 6.74 1.39 -10.24
CA PHE A 127 6.27 0.71 -9.03
C PHE A 127 4.91 1.26 -8.55
N ASP A 128 4.70 2.57 -8.59
CA ASP A 128 3.41 3.18 -8.28
C ASP A 128 2.30 2.70 -9.22
N ASP A 129 2.60 2.64 -10.53
CA ASP A 129 1.68 2.11 -11.53
C ASP A 129 1.38 0.62 -11.28
N LEU A 130 2.37 -0.20 -10.92
CA LEU A 130 2.17 -1.60 -10.53
C LEU A 130 1.19 -1.70 -9.37
N ILE A 131 1.45 -0.99 -8.26
CA ILE A 131 0.61 -1.00 -7.06
C ILE A 131 -0.82 -0.60 -7.41
N LYS A 132 -0.98 0.52 -8.12
CA LYS A 132 -2.28 1.04 -8.54
C LYS A 132 -3.04 0.08 -9.44
N TYR A 133 -2.36 -0.46 -10.47
CA TYR A 133 -3.01 -1.30 -11.46
C TYR A 133 -3.39 -2.66 -10.87
N VAL A 134 -2.49 -3.32 -10.15
CA VAL A 134 -2.79 -4.60 -9.48
C VAL A 134 -3.95 -4.42 -8.49
N THR A 135 -3.93 -3.37 -7.66
CA THR A 135 -5.03 -3.07 -6.73
C THR A 135 -6.36 -2.88 -7.46
N THR A 136 -6.39 -2.05 -8.50
CA THR A 136 -7.63 -1.76 -9.24
C THR A 136 -8.18 -3.00 -9.95
N LEU A 137 -7.31 -3.76 -10.63
CA LEU A 137 -7.68 -4.95 -11.38
C LEU A 137 -8.16 -6.08 -10.46
N SER A 138 -7.51 -6.29 -9.32
CA SER A 138 -7.91 -7.31 -8.36
C SER A 138 -9.29 -7.06 -7.77
N TRP A 139 -9.59 -5.81 -7.39
CA TRP A 139 -10.93 -5.47 -6.92
C TRP A 139 -11.99 -5.56 -8.03
N ALA A 140 -11.66 -5.18 -9.27
CA ALA A 140 -12.55 -5.38 -10.42
C ALA A 140 -12.83 -6.87 -10.63
N TYR A 141 -11.81 -7.73 -10.60
CA TYR A 141 -11.97 -9.19 -10.64
C TYR A 141 -12.86 -9.69 -9.49
N TYR A 142 -12.61 -9.26 -8.26
CA TYR A 142 -13.39 -9.69 -7.11
C TYR A 142 -14.88 -9.39 -7.26
N PHE A 143 -15.25 -8.19 -7.69
CA PHE A 143 -16.65 -7.79 -7.80
C PHE A 143 -17.36 -8.34 -9.05
N THR A 144 -16.63 -8.60 -10.14
CA THR A 144 -17.21 -9.00 -11.42
C THR A 144 -17.03 -10.47 -11.76
N ASN A 145 -16.06 -11.15 -11.16
CA ASN A 145 -15.54 -12.46 -11.55
C ASN A 145 -15.06 -12.52 -13.02
N ASP A 146 -14.73 -11.39 -13.65
CA ASP A 146 -14.22 -11.35 -15.01
C ASP A 146 -12.71 -11.59 -15.02
N GLU A 147 -12.29 -12.75 -15.50
CA GLU A 147 -10.90 -13.21 -15.53
C GLU A 147 -9.96 -12.30 -16.34
N LYS A 148 -10.45 -11.47 -17.25
CA LYS A 148 -9.59 -10.51 -17.98
C LYS A 148 -8.82 -9.60 -17.04
N TYR A 149 -9.45 -9.18 -15.93
CA TYR A 149 -8.80 -8.32 -14.92
C TYR A 149 -7.75 -9.09 -14.13
N ALA A 150 -8.06 -10.34 -13.74
CA ALA A 150 -7.09 -11.20 -13.06
C ALA A 150 -5.89 -11.51 -13.96
N ALA A 151 -6.13 -11.89 -15.22
CA ALA A 151 -5.09 -12.19 -16.19
C ALA A 151 -4.12 -10.99 -16.36
N LYS A 152 -4.66 -9.78 -16.49
CA LYS A 152 -3.83 -8.57 -16.57
C LYS A 152 -3.07 -8.31 -15.29
N GLY A 153 -3.71 -8.39 -14.12
CA GLY A 153 -3.06 -8.19 -12.82
C GLY A 153 -1.90 -9.16 -12.58
N VAL A 154 -2.12 -10.45 -12.89
CA VAL A 154 -1.09 -11.48 -12.80
C VAL A 154 0.06 -11.22 -13.78
N SER A 155 -0.24 -10.79 -15.01
CA SER A 155 0.81 -10.47 -15.99
C SER A 155 1.73 -9.33 -15.51
N LEU A 156 1.18 -8.31 -14.84
CA LEU A 156 1.96 -7.22 -14.26
C LEU A 156 2.85 -7.70 -13.09
N LEU A 157 2.33 -8.61 -12.26
CA LEU A 157 3.11 -9.22 -11.17
C LEU A 157 4.24 -10.10 -11.70
N ARG A 158 4.01 -10.89 -12.76
CA ARG A 158 5.08 -11.66 -13.43
C ARG A 158 6.16 -10.74 -13.97
N PHE A 159 5.76 -9.69 -14.68
CA PHE A 159 6.66 -8.69 -15.24
C PHE A 159 7.57 -8.06 -14.18
N TRP A 160 7.03 -7.76 -12.99
CA TRP A 160 7.77 -7.05 -11.95
C TRP A 160 8.56 -7.96 -11.01
N CYS A 161 8.03 -9.15 -10.71
CA CYS A 161 8.60 -10.01 -9.67
C CYS A 161 9.32 -11.26 -10.21
N ILE A 162 9.03 -11.71 -11.45
CA ILE A 162 9.40 -13.05 -11.90
C ILE A 162 10.20 -13.04 -13.21
N ASP A 163 9.79 -12.26 -14.20
CA ASP A 163 10.34 -12.28 -15.55
C ASP A 163 11.80 -11.81 -15.54
N THR A 164 12.72 -12.70 -15.91
CA THR A 164 14.15 -12.45 -15.88
C THR A 164 14.61 -11.28 -16.77
N ALA A 165 13.80 -10.90 -17.75
CA ALA A 165 14.09 -9.75 -18.61
C ALA A 165 13.71 -8.41 -17.96
N THR A 166 12.78 -8.37 -16.99
CA THR A 166 12.15 -7.13 -16.55
C THR A 166 12.03 -6.98 -15.03
N TYR A 167 12.18 -8.09 -14.26
CA TYR A 167 11.93 -8.07 -12.82
C TYR A 167 12.80 -7.07 -12.06
N MET A 168 12.27 -6.58 -10.96
CA MET A 168 13.01 -5.80 -9.98
C MET A 168 13.62 -6.72 -8.92
N LEU A 169 14.87 -6.50 -8.54
CA LEU A 169 15.45 -7.11 -7.35
C LEU A 169 14.70 -6.64 -6.10
N PRO A 170 14.42 -7.54 -5.13
CA PRO A 170 13.63 -7.21 -3.95
C PRO A 170 14.42 -6.39 -2.92
N ASN A 171 14.82 -5.19 -3.32
CA ASN A 171 15.54 -4.25 -2.46
C ASN A 171 15.38 -2.80 -2.98
N LEU A 172 15.75 -1.83 -2.14
CA LEU A 172 15.74 -0.41 -2.43
C LEU A 172 17.10 0.22 -2.10
N ASN A 173 18.19 -0.45 -2.49
CA ASN A 173 19.54 0.00 -2.18
C ASN A 173 19.84 1.40 -2.72
N HIS A 174 19.24 1.76 -3.85
CA HIS A 174 19.46 3.03 -4.54
C HIS A 174 18.23 3.94 -4.55
N ALA A 175 17.39 3.82 -3.52
CA ALA A 175 16.23 4.70 -3.37
C ALA A 175 16.62 6.07 -2.81
N GLN A 176 16.01 7.12 -3.35
CA GLN A 176 16.15 8.52 -2.97
C GLN A 176 17.61 8.99 -2.86
N ILE A 177 18.40 8.74 -3.89
CA ILE A 177 19.78 9.22 -4.03
C ILE A 177 19.80 10.74 -3.93
N ILE A 178 20.75 11.28 -3.14
CA ILE A 178 21.13 12.69 -3.17
C ILE A 178 22.38 12.82 -4.05
N MET A 179 22.22 13.43 -5.22
CA MET A 179 23.30 13.58 -6.18
C MET A 179 24.50 14.30 -5.56
N GLY A 180 25.68 13.67 -5.69
CA GLY A 180 26.92 14.16 -5.10
C GLY A 180 27.12 13.85 -3.61
N THR A 181 26.18 13.14 -2.95
CA THR A 181 26.24 12.84 -1.50
C THR A 181 26.25 11.35 -1.21
N ASP A 182 25.29 10.59 -1.78
CA ASP A 182 25.11 9.16 -1.49
C ASP A 182 24.69 8.37 -2.72
N THR A 183 24.55 7.05 -2.55
CA THR A 183 24.12 6.12 -3.61
C THR A 183 22.77 5.47 -3.31
N GLY A 184 22.05 6.02 -2.35
CA GLY A 184 20.77 5.53 -1.82
C GLY A 184 20.76 5.53 -0.29
N ARG A 185 19.59 5.63 0.31
CA ARG A 185 19.45 5.82 1.76
C ARG A 185 18.16 5.22 2.30
N GLY A 186 18.12 4.95 3.62
CA GLY A 186 16.98 4.33 4.29
C GLY A 186 15.65 5.07 4.09
N ILE A 187 15.67 6.41 4.16
CA ILE A 187 14.49 7.25 3.91
C ILE A 187 13.80 6.96 2.57
N GLY A 188 14.53 6.42 1.58
CA GLY A 188 13.96 6.02 0.30
C GLY A 188 12.97 4.86 0.36
N ILE A 189 12.91 4.11 1.46
CA ILE A 189 11.93 3.03 1.66
C ILE A 189 10.48 3.56 1.61
N ILE A 190 10.27 4.84 1.92
CA ILE A 190 8.96 5.48 1.82
C ILE A 190 8.37 5.47 0.41
N ASP A 191 9.20 5.37 -0.64
CA ASP A 191 8.74 5.34 -2.04
C ASP A 191 7.73 4.23 -2.30
N VAL A 192 7.76 3.14 -1.52
CA VAL A 192 6.89 1.97 -1.70
C VAL A 192 5.85 1.81 -0.59
N HIS A 193 5.56 2.87 0.15
CA HIS A 193 4.65 2.88 1.31
C HIS A 193 3.22 2.35 1.03
N MET A 194 2.81 2.29 -0.23
CA MET A 194 1.49 1.82 -0.65
C MET A 194 1.41 0.31 -0.96
N ILE A 195 2.51 -0.43 -0.84
CA ILE A 195 2.52 -1.91 -1.01
C ILE A 195 1.39 -2.61 -0.23
N PRO A 196 1.03 -2.24 1.02
CA PRO A 196 -0.03 -2.92 1.76
C PRO A 196 -1.36 -3.03 1.00
N ASN A 197 -1.73 -2.03 0.19
CA ASN A 197 -2.94 -2.08 -0.63
C ASN A 197 -2.84 -3.12 -1.75
N MET A 198 -1.65 -3.29 -2.34
CA MET A 198 -1.42 -4.28 -3.40
C MET A 198 -1.46 -5.71 -2.85
N LEU A 199 -1.04 -5.94 -1.61
CA LEU A 199 -1.03 -7.28 -0.99
C LEU A 199 -2.44 -7.86 -0.83
N ASP A 200 -3.44 -7.04 -0.46
CA ASP A 200 -4.84 -7.45 -0.50
C ASP A 200 -5.26 -7.85 -1.93
N GLY A 201 -4.81 -7.07 -2.92
CA GLY A 201 -5.06 -7.35 -4.33
C GLY A 201 -4.42 -8.68 -4.79
N ILE A 202 -3.17 -8.95 -4.42
CA ILE A 202 -2.49 -10.22 -4.76
C ILE A 202 -3.25 -11.39 -4.14
N SER A 203 -3.66 -11.30 -2.88
CA SER A 203 -4.44 -12.35 -2.21
C SER A 203 -5.78 -12.63 -2.89
N ILE A 204 -6.42 -11.62 -3.49
CA ILE A 204 -7.60 -11.79 -4.32
C ILE A 204 -7.25 -12.56 -5.60
N LEU A 205 -6.17 -12.16 -6.29
CA LEU A 205 -5.74 -12.77 -7.55
C LEU A 205 -5.31 -14.25 -7.38
N GLU A 206 -4.83 -14.65 -6.20
CA GLU A 206 -4.49 -16.05 -5.90
C GLU A 206 -5.70 -17.00 -6.01
N SER A 207 -6.93 -16.48 -5.92
CA SER A 207 -8.15 -17.25 -6.14
C SER A 207 -8.56 -17.40 -7.61
N SER A 208 -7.89 -16.71 -8.54
CA SER A 208 -8.21 -16.70 -9.96
C SER A 208 -7.58 -17.90 -10.71
N ALA A 209 -8.18 -18.28 -11.83
CA ALA A 209 -7.60 -19.27 -12.73
C ALA A 209 -6.32 -18.77 -13.42
N SER A 210 -6.12 -17.45 -13.49
CA SER A 210 -4.96 -16.80 -14.11
C SER A 210 -3.69 -16.91 -13.28
N MET A 211 -3.79 -17.09 -11.95
CA MET A 211 -2.65 -17.22 -11.05
C MET A 211 -2.26 -18.68 -10.90
N SER A 212 -1.14 -19.09 -11.49
CA SER A 212 -0.62 -20.44 -11.27
C SER A 212 -0.01 -20.58 -9.87
N LYS A 213 0.03 -21.81 -9.33
CA LYS A 213 0.72 -22.08 -8.05
C LYS A 213 2.21 -21.70 -8.09
N ALA A 214 2.84 -21.81 -9.25
CA ALA A 214 4.23 -21.43 -9.44
C ALA A 214 4.40 -19.91 -9.36
N ASP A 215 3.51 -19.13 -9.98
CA ASP A 215 3.53 -17.67 -9.91
C ASP A 215 3.29 -17.18 -8.48
N ALA A 216 2.25 -17.70 -7.80
CA ALA A 216 1.97 -17.35 -6.41
C ALA A 216 3.20 -17.62 -5.52
N LYS A 217 3.83 -18.80 -5.65
CA LYS A 217 5.04 -19.14 -4.91
C LYS A 217 6.18 -18.17 -5.21
N ALA A 218 6.42 -17.82 -6.47
CA ALA A 218 7.51 -16.92 -6.85
C ALA A 218 7.27 -15.50 -6.34
N ILE A 219 6.03 -14.99 -6.39
CA ILE A 219 5.65 -13.70 -5.83
C ILE A 219 5.85 -13.68 -4.31
N HIS A 220 5.40 -14.71 -3.59
CA HIS A 220 5.65 -14.83 -2.16
C HIS A 220 7.15 -14.85 -1.83
N GLN A 221 7.97 -15.54 -2.63
CA GLN A 221 9.42 -15.55 -2.45
C GLN A 221 10.04 -14.16 -2.66
N TRP A 222 9.56 -13.40 -3.64
CA TRP A 222 10.01 -12.03 -3.88
C TRP A 222 9.73 -11.14 -2.66
N PHE A 223 8.51 -11.19 -2.11
CA PHE A 223 8.14 -10.43 -0.92
C PHE A 223 8.88 -10.91 0.33
N ASP A 224 9.14 -12.21 0.46
CA ASP A 224 9.91 -12.75 1.58
C ASP A 224 11.36 -12.25 1.58
N GLN A 225 12.00 -12.20 0.41
CA GLN A 225 13.33 -11.62 0.23
C GLN A 225 13.31 -10.11 0.50
N PHE A 226 12.27 -9.40 0.06
CA PHE A 226 12.13 -7.98 0.34
C PHE A 226 11.97 -7.70 1.85
N LEU A 227 11.18 -8.50 2.55
CA LEU A 227 11.05 -8.44 4.01
C LEU A 227 12.40 -8.67 4.69
N ALA A 228 13.14 -9.70 4.27
CA ALA A 228 14.47 -9.97 4.81
C ALA A 228 15.41 -8.78 4.60
N TRP A 229 15.39 -8.18 3.40
CA TRP A 229 16.18 -6.99 3.11
C TRP A 229 15.76 -5.79 3.99
N LEU A 230 14.47 -5.53 4.15
CA LEU A 230 13.97 -4.46 5.04
C LEU A 230 14.51 -4.62 6.46
N GLN A 231 14.56 -5.83 6.99
CA GLN A 231 14.98 -6.09 8.39
C GLN A 231 16.50 -6.13 8.58
N THR A 232 17.27 -6.47 7.54
CA THR A 232 18.72 -6.79 7.72
C THR A 232 19.64 -5.77 7.07
N SER A 233 19.20 -5.06 6.02
CA SER A 233 20.03 -4.11 5.30
C SER A 233 20.39 -2.87 6.12
N VAL A 234 21.43 -2.15 5.70
CA VAL A 234 21.80 -0.86 6.28
C VAL A 234 20.65 0.13 6.13
N ASN A 235 20.05 0.23 4.92
CA ASN A 235 18.94 1.13 4.63
C ASN A 235 17.70 0.80 5.46
N GLY A 236 17.36 -0.48 5.61
CA GLY A 236 16.25 -0.92 6.46
C GLY A 236 16.46 -0.53 7.93
N LYS A 237 17.67 -0.71 8.46
CA LYS A 237 18.01 -0.29 9.83
C LYS A 237 17.99 1.23 10.02
N GLN A 238 18.41 1.99 9.01
CA GLN A 238 18.32 3.45 9.03
C GLN A 238 16.86 3.91 9.08
N GLU A 239 15.98 3.36 8.24
CA GLU A 239 14.57 3.72 8.23
C GLU A 239 13.87 3.27 9.52
N PHE A 240 14.19 2.09 10.03
CA PHE A 240 13.72 1.62 11.35
C PHE A 240 14.08 2.58 12.48
N ALA A 241 15.23 3.26 12.43
CA ALA A 241 15.69 4.18 13.46
C ALA A 241 15.05 5.58 13.39
N THR A 242 14.28 5.89 12.34
CA THR A 242 13.55 7.16 12.22
C THR A 242 12.46 7.26 13.29
N LYS A 243 11.97 8.49 13.56
CA LYS A 243 11.02 8.74 14.66
C LYS A 243 9.69 9.34 14.20
N ASN A 244 9.60 9.77 12.95
CA ASN A 244 8.46 10.46 12.35
C ASN A 244 7.61 9.49 11.49
N ASN A 245 6.80 10.00 10.55
CA ASN A 245 5.97 9.20 9.64
C ASN A 245 6.74 8.08 8.92
N HIS A 246 8.03 8.27 8.63
CA HIS A 246 8.89 7.26 8.03
C HIS A 246 8.92 5.97 8.86
N LYS A 247 9.10 6.09 10.18
CA LYS A 247 9.05 4.93 11.08
C LYS A 247 7.71 4.22 11.02
N THR A 248 6.61 4.96 11.04
CA THR A 248 5.26 4.36 11.02
C THR A 248 4.99 3.65 9.70
N TYR A 249 5.39 4.23 8.56
CA TYR A 249 5.28 3.57 7.25
C TYR A 249 6.21 2.36 7.12
N TYR A 250 7.42 2.42 7.66
CA TYR A 250 8.30 1.26 7.71
C TYR A 250 7.66 0.10 8.47
N GLU A 251 7.09 0.36 9.66
CA GLU A 251 6.39 -0.65 10.44
C GLU A 251 5.15 -1.20 9.71
N THR A 252 4.41 -0.31 9.03
CA THR A 252 3.26 -0.70 8.21
C THR A 252 3.68 -1.64 7.08
N LEU A 253 4.79 -1.34 6.42
CA LEU A 253 5.35 -2.13 5.32
C LEU A 253 5.83 -3.50 5.82
N VAL A 254 6.64 -3.53 6.88
CA VAL A 254 7.15 -4.79 7.48
C VAL A 254 6.00 -5.67 7.95
N ALA A 255 5.02 -5.10 8.67
CA ALA A 255 3.87 -5.85 9.17
C ALA A 255 3.02 -6.44 8.04
N SER A 256 2.73 -5.65 7.00
CA SER A 256 1.90 -6.10 5.88
C SER A 256 2.55 -7.24 5.11
N ILE A 257 3.84 -7.13 4.79
CA ILE A 257 4.59 -8.17 4.08
C ILE A 257 4.74 -9.41 4.96
N ALA A 258 4.99 -9.24 6.26
CA ALA A 258 5.07 -10.35 7.21
C ALA A 258 3.75 -11.14 7.29
N LEU A 259 2.60 -10.45 7.34
CA LEU A 259 1.27 -11.08 7.31
C LEU A 259 1.04 -11.82 5.99
N PHE A 260 1.40 -11.20 4.87
CA PHE A 260 1.28 -11.80 3.53
C PHE A 260 2.14 -13.06 3.41
N CYS A 261 3.38 -13.04 3.87
CA CYS A 261 4.30 -14.18 3.85
C CYS A 261 4.02 -15.21 4.98
N GLY A 262 2.97 -15.03 5.78
CA GLY A 262 2.61 -15.96 6.86
C GLY A 262 3.51 -15.88 8.11
N LYS A 263 4.37 -14.86 8.20
CA LYS A 263 5.29 -14.62 9.34
C LYS A 263 4.60 -13.85 10.46
N GLN A 264 3.56 -14.44 11.05
CA GLN A 264 2.73 -13.78 12.06
C GLN A 264 3.49 -13.28 13.28
N ASP A 265 4.56 -13.96 13.70
CA ASP A 265 5.35 -13.54 14.87
C ASP A 265 6.10 -12.24 14.60
N VAL A 266 6.62 -12.04 13.38
CA VAL A 266 7.22 -10.76 12.96
C VAL A 266 6.17 -9.64 13.02
N ALA A 267 4.99 -9.86 12.47
CA ALA A 267 3.91 -8.88 12.51
C ALA A 267 3.48 -8.55 13.95
N LYS A 268 3.30 -9.56 14.81
CA LYS A 268 2.99 -9.36 16.23
C LYS A 268 4.02 -8.53 16.96
N GLN A 269 5.31 -8.76 16.68
CA GLN A 269 6.39 -7.97 17.28
C GLN A 269 6.31 -6.51 16.85
N VAL A 270 6.06 -6.23 15.57
CA VAL A 270 5.83 -4.87 15.05
C VAL A 270 4.69 -4.20 15.80
N PHE A 271 3.52 -4.82 15.88
CA PHE A 271 2.34 -4.23 16.54
C PHE A 271 2.53 -4.05 18.05
N THR A 272 3.30 -4.94 18.70
CA THR A 272 3.64 -4.78 20.12
C THR A 272 4.53 -3.55 20.31
N ASN A 273 5.54 -3.38 19.46
CA ASN A 273 6.45 -2.23 19.50
C ASN A 273 5.74 -0.91 19.14
N ALA A 274 4.68 -0.98 18.32
CA ALA A 274 3.90 0.18 17.93
C ALA A 274 3.31 0.94 19.15
N LYS A 275 3.05 0.29 20.27
CA LYS A 275 2.62 0.94 21.51
C LYS A 275 3.67 1.91 22.05
N THR A 276 4.94 1.52 22.03
CA THR A 276 6.07 2.39 22.40
C THR A 276 6.28 3.50 21.36
N LEU A 277 6.10 3.18 20.08
CA LEU A 277 6.19 4.17 19.02
C LEU A 277 5.10 5.25 19.17
N MET A 278 3.86 4.86 19.50
CA MET A 278 2.76 5.80 19.77
C MET A 278 3.11 6.76 20.91
N ALA A 279 3.65 6.22 22.01
CA ALA A 279 4.10 7.03 23.14
C ALA A 279 5.20 8.03 22.78
N SER A 280 5.98 7.78 21.73
CA SER A 280 7.07 8.67 21.29
C SER A 280 6.66 9.65 20.19
N GLN A 281 5.62 9.36 19.40
CA GLN A 281 5.20 10.18 18.27
C GLN A 281 4.07 11.15 18.62
N PHE A 282 3.12 10.74 19.46
CA PHE A 282 2.00 11.57 19.85
C PHE A 282 2.31 12.35 21.14
N GLU A 283 1.76 13.54 21.27
CA GLU A 283 1.60 14.24 22.52
C GLU A 283 0.23 13.92 23.17
N PRO A 284 0.04 14.20 24.49
CA PRO A 284 -1.23 13.92 25.16
C PRO A 284 -2.45 14.64 24.56
N ASP A 285 -2.23 15.79 23.89
CA ASP A 285 -3.26 16.56 23.18
C ASP A 285 -3.46 16.10 21.71
N GLY A 286 -2.76 15.06 21.27
CA GLY A 286 -2.87 14.47 19.95
C GLY A 286 -1.94 15.05 18.89
N LYS A 287 -1.12 16.03 19.20
CA LYS A 287 -0.11 16.56 18.27
C LYS A 287 0.90 15.49 17.87
N LEU A 288 1.42 15.65 16.68
CA LEU A 288 2.55 14.90 16.12
C LEU A 288 3.71 15.88 15.85
N PRO A 289 4.56 16.21 16.85
CA PRO A 289 5.51 17.31 16.77
C PRO A 289 6.42 17.26 15.54
N LEU A 290 6.98 16.09 15.22
CA LEU A 290 7.89 15.93 14.08
C LEU A 290 7.19 16.13 12.71
N GLU A 291 5.87 15.99 12.64
CA GLU A 291 5.10 16.30 11.44
C GLU A 291 4.71 17.78 11.40
N LEU A 292 4.48 18.39 12.56
CA LEU A 292 4.15 19.80 12.69
C LEU A 292 5.33 20.74 12.40
N GLU A 293 6.58 20.26 12.53
CA GLU A 293 7.79 20.97 12.15
C GLU A 293 8.02 21.04 10.62
N ARG A 294 7.24 20.29 9.83
CA ARG A 294 7.42 20.21 8.37
C ARG A 294 6.80 21.42 7.67
N THR A 295 7.35 21.75 6.49
CA THR A 295 6.86 22.87 5.65
C THR A 295 5.44 22.69 5.11
N ASN A 296 4.92 21.47 5.11
CA ASN A 296 3.53 21.10 4.80
C ASN A 296 2.92 20.32 5.98
N ALA A 297 2.92 20.94 7.16
CA ALA A 297 2.62 20.28 8.43
C ALA A 297 1.26 19.57 8.48
N PHE A 298 0.20 20.15 7.91
CA PHE A 298 -1.11 19.51 7.84
C PHE A 298 -1.08 18.21 7.02
N SER A 299 -0.42 18.27 5.86
CA SER A 299 -0.31 17.11 4.96
C SER A 299 0.51 16.00 5.61
N TYR A 300 1.61 16.31 6.28
CA TYR A 300 2.45 15.32 6.97
C TYR A 300 1.76 14.71 8.20
N THR A 301 1.02 15.51 8.98
CA THR A 301 0.19 15.01 10.07
C THR A 301 -0.86 14.02 9.56
N SER A 302 -1.58 14.39 8.49
CA SER A 302 -2.58 13.51 7.84
C SER A 302 -1.95 12.23 7.29
N PHE A 303 -0.78 12.34 6.68
CA PHE A 303 -0.01 11.22 6.14
C PHE A 303 0.44 10.23 7.23
N CYS A 304 0.91 10.75 8.36
CA CYS A 304 1.26 9.92 9.52
C CYS A 304 0.03 9.22 10.12
N LEU A 305 -1.10 9.92 10.28
CA LEU A 305 -2.36 9.34 10.78
C LEU A 305 -2.87 8.23 9.85
N LYS A 306 -2.68 8.35 8.53
CA LYS A 306 -3.00 7.29 7.58
C LYS A 306 -2.15 6.05 7.82
N ALA A 307 -0.84 6.19 8.01
CA ALA A 307 0.03 5.07 8.33
C ALA A 307 -0.40 4.37 9.63
N TRP A 308 -0.71 5.14 10.69
CA TRP A 308 -1.25 4.61 11.94
C TRP A 308 -2.56 3.86 11.75
N SER A 309 -3.45 4.39 10.90
CA SER A 309 -4.74 3.74 10.59
C SER A 309 -4.55 2.39 9.90
N MET A 310 -3.64 2.32 8.94
CA MET A 310 -3.29 1.06 8.26
C MET A 310 -2.65 0.06 9.23
N LEU A 311 -1.69 0.51 10.04
CA LEU A 311 -1.00 -0.32 11.02
C LEU A 311 -1.99 -0.91 12.05
N SER A 312 -2.91 -0.08 12.56
CA SER A 312 -3.92 -0.50 13.54
C SER A 312 -4.94 -1.47 12.95
N THR A 313 -5.33 -1.27 11.68
CA THR A 313 -6.21 -2.21 10.97
C THR A 313 -5.56 -3.59 10.84
N MET A 314 -4.27 -3.63 10.53
CA MET A 314 -3.53 -4.90 10.40
C MET A 314 -3.27 -5.57 11.75
N ALA A 315 -3.12 -4.83 12.84
CA ALA A 315 -2.93 -5.40 14.18
C ALA A 315 -4.10 -6.28 14.61
N GLU A 316 -5.33 -5.96 14.19
CA GLU A 316 -6.52 -6.76 14.44
C GLU A 316 -6.42 -8.18 13.83
N LYS A 317 -5.65 -8.37 12.75
CA LYS A 317 -5.46 -9.69 12.10
C LYS A 317 -4.70 -10.68 12.98
N VAL A 318 -4.04 -10.19 14.02
CA VAL A 318 -3.31 -11.00 15.01
C VAL A 318 -3.86 -10.79 16.43
N ASN A 319 -5.09 -10.30 16.55
CA ASN A 319 -5.82 -10.04 17.80
C ASN A 319 -5.12 -9.02 18.73
N LEU A 320 -4.49 -8.01 18.14
CA LEU A 320 -3.94 -6.87 18.87
C LEU A 320 -4.76 -5.62 18.55
N ASP A 321 -5.16 -4.90 19.60
CA ASP A 321 -5.90 -3.64 19.47
C ASP A 321 -4.95 -2.45 19.65
N LEU A 322 -4.71 -1.72 18.56
CA LEU A 322 -4.02 -0.44 18.58
C LEU A 322 -5.00 0.75 18.46
N TRP A 323 -6.23 0.49 18.00
CA TRP A 323 -7.21 1.54 17.83
C TRP A 323 -7.62 2.17 19.16
N HIS A 324 -7.81 1.34 20.20
CA HIS A 324 -8.21 1.77 21.53
C HIS A 324 -7.04 1.83 22.52
N PHE A 325 -5.83 1.55 22.06
CA PHE A 325 -4.65 1.68 22.90
C PHE A 325 -4.41 3.16 23.25
N GLN A 326 -4.16 3.41 24.54
CA GLN A 326 -3.84 4.71 25.08
C GLN A 326 -2.70 4.56 26.10
N THR A 327 -1.76 5.49 26.09
CA THR A 327 -0.74 5.59 27.13
C THR A 327 -1.33 6.13 28.43
N ASN A 328 -0.60 6.01 29.54
CA ASN A 328 -1.05 6.51 30.84
C ASN A 328 -1.32 8.02 30.85
N ASP A 329 -0.65 8.79 30.00
CA ASP A 329 -0.82 10.23 29.84
C ASP A 329 -1.77 10.63 28.69
N GLY A 330 -2.47 9.64 28.08
CA GLY A 330 -3.57 9.90 27.15
C GLY A 330 -3.22 9.90 25.67
N ARG A 331 -1.97 9.63 25.27
CA ARG A 331 -1.56 9.59 23.86
C ARG A 331 -2.24 8.42 23.15
N SER A 332 -2.86 8.70 22.02
CA SER A 332 -3.60 7.71 21.23
C SER A 332 -3.86 8.18 19.82
N ILE A 333 -4.21 7.26 18.93
CA ILE A 333 -4.65 7.59 17.57
C ILE A 333 -5.94 8.44 17.61
N GLN A 334 -6.85 8.14 18.51
CA GLN A 334 -8.08 8.92 18.73
C GLN A 334 -7.74 10.40 18.94
N LYS A 335 -6.78 10.70 19.84
CA LYS A 335 -6.34 12.07 20.10
C LYS A 335 -5.75 12.75 18.87
N GLY A 336 -5.00 12.02 18.04
CA GLY A 336 -4.47 12.56 16.79
C GLY A 336 -5.57 13.02 15.82
N PHE A 337 -6.64 12.24 15.69
CA PHE A 337 -7.80 12.67 14.90
C PHE A 337 -8.57 13.82 15.55
N GLU A 338 -8.81 13.78 16.85
CA GLU A 338 -9.46 14.88 17.58
C GLU A 338 -8.68 16.20 17.41
N TYR A 339 -7.35 16.13 17.38
CA TYR A 339 -6.50 17.30 17.17
C TYR A 339 -6.66 17.92 15.77
N ILE A 340 -6.63 17.10 14.70
CA ILE A 340 -6.59 17.62 13.34
C ILE A 340 -7.97 18.01 12.78
N MET A 341 -9.06 17.42 13.29
CA MET A 341 -10.40 17.58 12.72
C MET A 341 -10.92 19.03 12.72
N PRO A 342 -10.78 19.85 13.78
CA PRO A 342 -11.24 21.24 13.76
C PRO A 342 -10.56 22.09 12.67
N TYR A 343 -9.31 21.77 12.34
CA TYR A 343 -8.56 22.44 11.25
C TYR A 343 -9.02 21.95 9.87
N ALA A 344 -9.27 20.63 9.73
CA ALA A 344 -9.79 20.05 8.49
C ALA A 344 -11.17 20.61 8.12
N LEU A 345 -12.00 20.95 9.12
CA LEU A 345 -13.33 21.52 8.98
C LEU A 345 -13.32 23.05 8.84
N ALA A 346 -12.16 23.67 8.92
CA ALA A 346 -11.99 25.13 8.98
C ALA A 346 -12.70 25.81 10.17
N GLU A 347 -12.94 25.09 11.27
CA GLU A 347 -13.44 25.61 12.55
C GLU A 347 -12.33 26.32 13.32
N LYS A 348 -11.08 25.90 13.08
CA LYS A 348 -9.86 26.55 13.57
C LYS A 348 -8.93 26.89 12.41
N LYS A 349 -8.22 28.01 12.52
CA LYS A 349 -7.17 28.38 11.57
C LYS A 349 -5.93 27.54 11.85
N TRP A 350 -5.34 26.96 10.78
CA TRP A 350 -4.08 26.23 10.88
C TRP A 350 -2.94 27.16 11.29
N GLU A 351 -2.17 26.77 12.29
CA GLU A 351 -1.17 27.63 12.93
C GLU A 351 0.27 27.29 12.54
N TYR A 352 0.46 26.13 11.88
CA TYR A 352 1.79 25.66 11.48
C TYR A 352 2.09 25.98 10.02
N GLN A 353 3.35 25.81 9.63
CA GLN A 353 3.78 26.08 8.26
C GLN A 353 3.03 25.17 7.27
N GLN A 354 2.56 25.80 6.18
CA GLN A 354 1.86 25.10 5.10
C GLN A 354 2.12 25.87 3.81
N ILE A 355 3.13 25.44 3.01
CA ILE A 355 3.55 26.13 1.78
C ILE A 355 2.60 25.87 0.60
N GLY A 356 1.78 24.85 0.66
CA GLY A 356 0.72 24.55 -0.32
C GLY A 356 -0.67 24.66 0.31
N PRO A 357 -1.75 24.57 -0.48
CA PRO A 357 -3.11 24.53 0.05
C PRO A 357 -3.31 23.27 0.91
N ILE A 358 -4.16 23.37 1.94
CA ILE A 358 -4.59 22.21 2.72
C ILE A 358 -5.34 21.27 1.79
N ASN A 359 -4.85 20.00 1.71
CA ASN A 359 -5.46 18.94 0.94
C ASN A 359 -5.94 17.83 1.89
N LEU A 360 -7.23 17.51 1.84
CA LEU A 360 -7.85 16.54 2.74
C LEU A 360 -7.68 15.09 2.28
N LYS A 361 -7.06 14.82 1.14
CA LYS A 361 -6.98 13.49 0.54
C LYS A 361 -6.41 12.43 1.49
N GLU A 362 -5.25 12.71 2.10
CA GLU A 362 -4.60 11.74 3.01
C GLU A 362 -5.44 11.54 4.28
N LEU A 363 -5.99 12.64 4.83
CA LEU A 363 -6.87 12.57 6.00
C LEU A 363 -8.16 11.80 5.69
N SER A 364 -8.78 12.04 4.52
CA SER A 364 -9.97 11.31 4.07
C SER A 364 -9.70 9.82 3.99
N GLN A 365 -8.56 9.42 3.43
CA GLN A 365 -8.15 8.02 3.35
C GLN A 365 -7.92 7.41 4.76
N ALA A 366 -7.30 8.15 5.67
CA ALA A 366 -7.11 7.72 7.05
C ALA A 366 -8.47 7.50 7.76
N LEU A 367 -9.39 8.43 7.59
CA LEU A 367 -10.73 8.38 8.19
C LEU A 367 -11.58 7.18 7.71
N LEU A 368 -11.35 6.68 6.49
CA LEU A 368 -12.03 5.48 6.03
C LEU A 368 -11.74 4.26 6.91
N PHE A 369 -10.52 4.14 7.43
CA PHE A 369 -10.13 3.05 8.33
C PHE A 369 -10.75 3.19 9.73
N THR A 370 -11.04 4.42 10.19
CA THR A 370 -11.58 4.67 11.54
C THR A 370 -13.04 4.26 11.68
N LYS A 371 -13.78 4.05 10.58
CA LYS A 371 -15.22 3.77 10.59
C LYS A 371 -15.54 2.50 11.38
N GLY A 372 -16.31 2.68 12.46
CA GLY A 372 -16.68 1.62 13.39
C GLY A 372 -15.54 1.18 14.32
N LYS A 373 -14.47 1.97 14.42
CA LYS A 373 -13.31 1.75 15.29
C LYS A 373 -13.16 2.90 16.29
N LEU A 374 -13.17 4.13 15.80
CA LEU A 374 -13.06 5.33 16.62
C LEU A 374 -14.34 6.16 16.53
N VAL A 375 -14.62 6.92 17.59
CA VAL A 375 -15.70 7.89 17.61
C VAL A 375 -15.10 9.26 17.30
N ILE A 376 -15.34 9.74 16.08
CA ILE A 376 -14.91 11.07 15.63
C ILE A 376 -16.19 11.84 15.25
N PRO A 377 -16.82 12.54 16.21
CA PRO A 377 -18.12 13.19 16.00
C PRO A 377 -18.09 14.18 14.83
N GLU A 378 -17.02 14.94 14.71
CA GLU A 378 -16.82 15.93 13.65
C GLU A 378 -16.83 15.28 12.26
N TYR A 379 -16.20 14.11 12.11
CA TYR A 379 -16.22 13.35 10.86
C TYR A 379 -17.61 12.80 10.56
N ASN A 380 -18.27 12.20 11.56
CA ASN A 380 -19.60 11.61 11.37
C ASN A 380 -20.63 12.65 10.91
N ASN A 381 -20.54 13.88 11.44
CA ASN A 381 -21.41 15.00 11.08
C ASN A 381 -21.08 15.65 9.74
N ASN A 382 -19.88 15.45 9.20
CA ASN A 382 -19.34 16.13 8.00
C ASN A 382 -18.79 15.15 6.96
N ALA A 383 -19.23 13.90 6.93
CA ALA A 383 -18.65 12.84 6.08
C ALA A 383 -18.61 13.22 4.59
N SER A 384 -19.55 14.05 4.11
CA SER A 384 -19.57 14.52 2.71
C SER A 384 -18.40 15.43 2.32
N LYS A 385 -17.73 16.07 3.28
CA LYS A 385 -16.52 16.88 3.00
C LYS A 385 -15.28 16.02 2.76
N PHE A 386 -15.34 14.74 3.12
CA PHE A 386 -14.25 13.79 3.04
C PHE A 386 -14.50 12.66 2.00
N SER A 387 -15.58 12.76 1.22
CA SER A 387 -15.97 11.78 0.18
C SER A 387 -15.36 12.09 -1.19
#